data_a075ea1b7a562753ec2d9e5addddf0ab
#
_entry.id   a075ea1b7a562753ec2d9e5addddf0ab
#
_cell.length_a   1.000
_cell.length_b   1.000
_cell.length_c   1.000
_cell.angle_alpha   90.00
_cell.angle_beta   90.00
_cell.angle_gamma   90.00
#
_symmetry.space_group_name_H-M   'P 1'
#
loop_
_entity.id
_entity.type
_entity.pdbx_description
1 polymer ?
#
loop_
_entity_poly.entity_id
_entity_poly.type
_entity_poly.pdbx_seq_one_letter_code
_entity_poly.pdbx_strand_id
1 'polypeptide(L)' 'MRQYKVEALAYYPKLTADKDHVIQTSKAEIQHLLDHYARRGWRLASTNATDSGSAVYVYLYFEGDGSAL' A
#
# COMPACT_ATOMS: atom_id res chain seq x y z
N MET A 1 14.70 -16.81 8.92
CA MET A 1 13.26 -17.02 9.16
C MET A 1 12.48 -15.96 8.40
N ARG A 2 11.41 -16.37 7.73
CA ARG A 2 10.59 -15.44 6.97
C ARG A 2 9.71 -14.60 7.89
N GLN A 3 9.64 -13.31 7.61
CA GLN A 3 8.83 -12.38 8.39
C GLN A 3 7.87 -11.65 7.47
N TYR A 4 6.80 -11.11 8.04
CA TYR A 4 5.76 -10.41 7.30
C TYR A 4 5.44 -9.09 7.97
N LYS A 5 5.18 -8.08 7.14
CA LYS A 5 4.66 -6.79 7.60
C LYS A 5 3.46 -6.40 6.77
N VAL A 6 2.51 -5.73 7.39
CA VAL A 6 1.35 -5.21 6.70
C VAL A 6 1.35 -3.69 6.79
N GLU A 7 1.07 -3.04 5.66
CA GLU A 7 0.80 -1.62 5.59
C GLU A 7 -0.64 -1.42 5.16
N ALA A 8 -1.31 -0.47 5.77
CA ALA A 8 -2.68 -0.16 5.43
C ALA A 8 -2.79 1.31 5.05
N LEU A 9 -3.43 1.58 3.93
CA LEU A 9 -3.67 2.92 3.42
C LEU A 9 -5.18 3.14 3.31
N ALA A 10 -5.63 4.34 3.64
CA ALA A 10 -7.04 4.68 3.51
C ALA A 10 -7.19 5.90 2.63
N TYR A 11 -8.09 5.83 1.67
CA TYR A 11 -8.40 6.92 0.78
C TYR A 11 -9.89 7.25 0.88
N TYR A 12 -10.18 8.54 1.00
CA TYR A 12 -11.54 9.03 1.19
C TYR A 12 -11.92 9.89 -0.01
N PRO A 13 -12.31 9.26 -1.15
CA PRO A 13 -12.68 10.04 -2.33
C PRO A 13 -13.93 10.84 -2.04
N LYS A 14 -13.86 12.14 -2.30
CA LYS A 14 -15.03 13.00 -2.18
C LYS A 14 -15.87 12.88 -3.44
N LEU A 15 -17.17 13.09 -3.32
CA LEU A 15 -18.06 13.01 -4.47
C LEU A 15 -17.67 13.95 -5.59
N THR A 16 -17.10 15.10 -5.24
CA THR A 16 -16.67 16.09 -6.21
C THR A 16 -15.19 16.02 -6.53
N ALA A 17 -14.48 15.03 -5.98
CA ALA A 17 -13.03 14.94 -6.17
C ALA A 17 -12.70 14.54 -7.60
N ASP A 18 -11.61 15.08 -8.09
CA ASP A 18 -11.02 14.66 -9.35
C ASP A 18 -10.48 13.25 -9.20
N LYS A 19 -11.05 12.30 -9.94
CA LYS A 19 -10.63 10.91 -9.86
C LYS A 19 -9.17 10.73 -10.25
N ASP A 20 -8.69 11.52 -11.22
CA ASP A 20 -7.31 11.44 -11.64
C ASP A 20 -6.36 11.85 -10.51
N HIS A 21 -6.76 12.86 -9.73
CA HIS A 21 -5.95 13.28 -8.58
C HIS A 21 -5.82 12.17 -7.55
N VAL A 22 -6.92 11.48 -7.24
CA VAL A 22 -6.90 10.37 -6.29
C VAL A 22 -6.04 9.23 -6.80
N ILE A 23 -6.17 8.89 -8.07
CA ILE A 23 -5.36 7.83 -8.68
C ILE A 23 -3.88 8.18 -8.63
N GLN A 24 -3.51 9.39 -8.99
CA GLN A 24 -2.10 9.78 -9.01
C GLN A 24 -1.52 9.83 -7.59
N THR A 25 -2.28 10.35 -6.64
CA THR A 25 -1.83 10.44 -5.25
C THR A 25 -1.64 9.05 -4.65
N SER A 26 -2.62 8.16 -4.82
CA SER A 26 -2.53 6.81 -4.27
C SER A 26 -1.43 6.01 -4.93
N LYS A 27 -1.26 6.16 -6.25
CA LYS A 27 -0.19 5.50 -6.98
C LYS A 27 1.18 5.91 -6.44
N ALA A 28 1.38 7.20 -6.19
CA ALA A 28 2.64 7.71 -5.69
C ALA A 28 2.94 7.19 -4.28
N GLU A 29 1.94 7.16 -3.41
CA GLU A 29 2.11 6.66 -2.05
C GLU A 29 2.43 5.18 -2.03
N ILE A 30 1.70 4.39 -2.83
CA ILE A 30 1.93 2.95 -2.90
C ILE A 30 3.32 2.67 -3.47
N GLN A 31 3.69 3.38 -4.53
CA GLN A 31 5.02 3.20 -5.11
C GLN A 31 6.11 3.53 -4.10
N HIS A 32 5.92 4.59 -3.32
CA HIS A 32 6.88 4.96 -2.28
C HIS A 32 7.06 3.84 -1.25
N LEU A 33 5.96 3.22 -0.83
CA LEU A 33 6.03 2.09 0.12
C LEU A 33 6.73 0.88 -0.49
N LEU A 34 6.41 0.57 -1.75
CA LEU A 34 7.06 -0.55 -2.44
C LEU A 34 8.58 -0.33 -2.50
N ASP A 35 8.98 0.88 -2.88
CA ASP A 35 10.40 1.20 -2.98
C ASP A 35 11.08 1.17 -1.61
N HIS A 36 10.40 1.69 -0.60
CA HIS A 36 10.93 1.72 0.76
C HIS A 36 11.22 0.31 1.26
N TYR A 37 10.27 -0.59 1.08
CA TYR A 37 10.46 -1.97 1.54
C TYR A 37 11.44 -2.74 0.68
N ALA A 38 11.44 -2.49 -0.64
CA ALA A 38 12.37 -3.16 -1.54
C ALA A 38 13.83 -2.87 -1.17
N ARG A 39 14.13 -1.63 -0.79
CA ARG A 39 15.48 -1.26 -0.36
C ARG A 39 15.92 -2.00 0.89
N ARG A 40 14.98 -2.51 1.66
CA ARG A 40 15.26 -3.22 2.92
C ARG A 40 15.19 -4.73 2.76
N GLY A 41 15.09 -5.21 1.53
CA GLY A 41 15.05 -6.63 1.27
C GLY A 41 13.67 -7.26 1.41
N TRP A 42 12.62 -6.46 1.58
CA TRP A 42 11.25 -6.95 1.62
C TRP A 42 10.64 -6.94 0.23
N ARG A 43 9.69 -7.80 0.01
CA ARG A 43 8.96 -7.85 -1.25
C ARG A 43 7.46 -7.94 -0.98
N LEU A 44 6.69 -7.45 -1.92
CA LEU A 44 5.23 -7.52 -1.82
C LEU A 44 4.79 -8.96 -2.06
N ALA A 45 4.15 -9.55 -1.08
CA ALA A 45 3.66 -10.93 -1.18
C ALA A 45 2.20 -10.95 -1.63
N SER A 46 1.41 -9.99 -1.18
CA SER A 46 -0.01 -9.95 -1.49
C SER A 46 -0.55 -8.54 -1.28
N THR A 47 -1.68 -8.26 -1.88
CA THR A 47 -2.37 -6.99 -1.70
C THR A 47 -3.87 -7.22 -1.75
N ASN A 48 -4.61 -6.35 -1.08
CA ASN A 48 -6.05 -6.42 -1.04
C ASN A 48 -6.60 -5.00 -0.95
N ALA A 49 -7.67 -4.72 -1.66
CA ALA A 49 -8.34 -3.44 -1.61
C ALA A 49 -9.82 -3.66 -1.33
N THR A 50 -10.35 -2.88 -0.40
CA THR A 50 -11.74 -2.98 0.02
C THR A 50 -12.41 -1.62 -0.07
N ASP A 51 -13.55 -1.56 -0.72
CA ASP A 51 -14.36 -0.34 -0.84
C ASP A 51 -15.50 -0.41 0.17
N SER A 52 -15.56 0.55 1.08
CA SER A 52 -16.61 0.60 2.08
C SER A 52 -17.65 1.70 1.80
N GLY A 53 -17.67 2.21 0.57
CA GLY A 53 -18.61 3.25 0.16
C GLY A 53 -18.06 4.66 0.33
N SER A 54 -17.60 5.01 1.50
CA SER A 54 -17.00 6.33 1.76
C SER A 54 -15.49 6.33 1.77
N ALA A 55 -14.90 5.15 1.77
CA ALA A 55 -13.44 5.02 1.83
C ALA A 55 -13.00 3.78 1.10
N VAL A 56 -11.77 3.82 0.58
CA VAL A 56 -11.12 2.65 0.01
C VAL A 56 -9.91 2.34 0.90
N TYR A 57 -9.85 1.11 1.38
CA TYR A 57 -8.74 0.64 2.20
C TYR A 57 -7.87 -0.29 1.36
N VAL A 58 -6.57 -0.01 1.34
CA VAL A 58 -5.61 -0.83 0.60
C VAL A 58 -4.64 -1.43 1.60
N TYR A 59 -4.50 -2.76 1.55
CA TYR A 59 -3.57 -3.48 2.41
C TYR A 59 -2.46 -4.05 1.57
N LEU A 60 -1.24 -3.84 2.01
CA LEU A 60 -0.05 -4.37 1.35
C LEU A 60 0.65 -5.30 2.32
N TYR A 61 0.88 -6.53 1.90
CA TYR A 61 1.52 -7.54 2.74
C TYR A 61 2.92 -7.81 2.19
N PHE A 62 3.91 -7.47 3.00
CA PHE A 62 5.32 -7.62 2.61
C PHE A 62 5.92 -8.81 3.33
N GLU A 63 6.84 -9.50 2.65
CA GLU A 63 7.59 -10.57 3.26
C GLU A 63 9.08 -10.32 3.11
N GLY A 64 9.84 -10.77 4.09
CA GLY A 64 11.28 -10.67 4.10
C GLY A 64 11.87 -11.83 4.90
N ASP A 65 13.16 -11.97 4.85
CA ASP A 65 13.84 -13.05 5.56
C ASP A 65 14.27 -12.68 6.99
N GLY A 66 13.96 -11.47 7.39
CA GLY A 66 14.27 -10.99 8.73
C GLY A 66 15.68 -10.44 8.90
N SER A 67 16.56 -10.69 7.95
CA SER A 67 17.95 -10.20 8.05
C SER A 67 18.08 -8.76 7.58
N ALA A 68 17.07 -8.22 6.95
CA ALA A 68 17.09 -6.87 6.38
C ALA A 68 16.42 -5.83 7.26
N LEU A 69 16.14 -6.15 8.49
CA LEU A 69 15.47 -5.25 9.43
C LEU A 69 16.37 -4.13 9.93
#